data_33f57375dd4c4d26989e5ff65ad40b93
#
_entry.id   33f57375dd4c4d26989e5ff65ad40b93
#
_cell.length_a   1.000
_cell.length_b   1.000
_cell.length_c   1.000
_cell.angle_alpha   90.00
_cell.angle_beta   90.00
_cell.angle_gamma   90.00
#
_symmetry.space_group_name_H-M   'P 1'
#
loop_
_entity.id
_entity.type
_entity.pdbx_description
1 polymer ?
#
loop_
_entity_poly.entity_id
_entity_poly.type
_entity_poly.pdbx_seq_one_letter_code
_entity_poly.pdbx_strand_id
1 'polypeptide(L)'
;REFDPMIESAVLAPLQETSAEPARVVLRTFGMVEAQVETKIKELSTKWPMVRLGFRAHFPTIDVSLSSDADDRPALEEAAGYAREKLGNHLFSEEKGPFAASLVKMLQEAQATVATAESCTGGKVGDLITDVSGSSAVFREGVVAYCNEVKVSRLAVKPETLEAHGAVSEPVVLEMARGV
;
A
#
# COMPACT_ATOMS: atom_id res chain seq x y z
N ARG A 1 25.49 1.76 -25.76
CA ARG A 1 26.71 1.90 -24.90
C ARG A 1 27.30 3.32 -24.92
N GLU A 2 27.07 4.12 -25.94
CA GLU A 2 27.54 5.53 -26.02
C GLU A 2 26.49 6.54 -25.55
N PHE A 3 25.24 6.13 -25.43
CA PHE A 3 24.10 6.99 -25.09
C PHE A 3 24.10 7.37 -23.58
N ASP A 4 24.41 6.41 -22.72
CA ASP A 4 24.39 6.61 -21.27
C ASP A 4 25.44 7.66 -20.81
N PRO A 5 26.73 7.61 -21.25
CA PRO A 5 27.70 8.64 -20.92
C PRO A 5 27.35 10.04 -21.45
N MET A 6 26.67 10.10 -22.61
CA MET A 6 26.20 11.38 -23.17
C MET A 6 25.10 12.00 -22.34
N ILE A 7 24.15 11.20 -21.86
CA ILE A 7 23.09 11.67 -20.95
C ILE A 7 23.70 12.11 -19.61
N GLU A 8 24.58 11.29 -19.04
CA GLU A 8 25.25 11.64 -17.78
C GLU A 8 25.99 12.97 -17.88
N SER A 9 26.81 13.19 -18.92
CA SER A 9 27.64 14.39 -19.04
C SER A 9 26.88 15.63 -19.53
N ALA A 10 25.97 15.46 -20.52
CA ALA A 10 25.32 16.60 -21.18
C ALA A 10 23.97 17.01 -20.56
N VAL A 11 23.33 16.10 -19.80
CA VAL A 11 22.02 16.36 -19.23
C VAL A 11 22.03 16.27 -17.71
N LEU A 12 22.52 15.15 -17.14
CA LEU A 12 22.42 14.92 -15.69
C LEU A 12 23.41 15.79 -14.90
N ALA A 13 24.66 15.91 -15.35
CA ALA A 13 25.65 16.70 -14.64
C ALA A 13 25.27 18.20 -14.54
N PRO A 14 24.84 18.89 -15.61
CA PRO A 14 24.37 20.28 -15.52
C PRO A 14 23.09 20.43 -14.68
N LEU A 15 22.21 19.42 -14.64
CA LEU A 15 20.99 19.45 -13.82
C LEU A 15 21.33 19.28 -12.33
N GLN A 16 22.32 18.47 -11.98
CA GLN A 16 22.77 18.29 -10.61
C GLN A 16 23.47 19.52 -10.05
N GLU A 17 24.18 20.27 -10.88
CA GLU A 17 24.85 21.52 -10.47
C GLU A 17 23.87 22.68 -10.23
N THR A 18 22.68 22.63 -10.83
CA THR A 18 21.71 23.74 -10.80
C THR A 18 20.52 23.53 -9.88
N SER A 19 20.31 22.34 -9.34
CA SER A 19 19.12 22.03 -8.53
C SER A 19 19.50 21.51 -7.14
N ALA A 20 19.25 22.30 -6.11
CA ALA A 20 19.00 21.72 -4.79
C ALA A 20 17.79 20.77 -4.95
N GLU A 21 17.95 19.50 -4.61
CA GLU A 21 16.83 18.56 -4.67
C GLU A 21 15.65 19.09 -3.83
N PRO A 22 14.45 19.22 -4.42
CA PRO A 22 13.30 19.69 -3.69
C PRO A 22 13.00 18.74 -2.52
N ALA A 23 12.71 19.31 -1.36
CA ALA A 23 12.24 18.51 -0.23
C ALA A 23 10.89 17.88 -0.61
N ARG A 24 10.70 16.59 -0.29
CA ARG A 24 9.51 15.86 -0.67
C ARG A 24 9.07 14.89 0.43
N VAL A 25 7.76 14.89 0.67
CA VAL A 25 7.04 13.88 1.49
C VAL A 25 6.02 13.19 0.61
N VAL A 26 5.88 11.88 0.75
CA VAL A 26 4.86 11.10 0.05
C VAL A 26 4.00 10.37 1.08
N LEU A 27 2.72 10.68 1.08
CA LEU A 27 1.72 10.06 1.96
C LEU A 27 0.91 9.06 1.12
N ARG A 28 0.93 7.79 1.50
CA ARG A 28 0.30 6.71 0.74
C ARG A 28 -1.01 6.32 1.39
N THR A 29 -2.11 6.46 0.66
CA THR A 29 -3.46 6.22 1.17
C THR A 29 -4.11 5.02 0.51
N PHE A 30 -5.03 4.39 1.27
CA PHE A 30 -5.83 3.24 0.83
C PHE A 30 -7.32 3.49 1.10
N GLY A 31 -8.18 2.94 0.22
CA GLY A 31 -9.63 2.94 0.44
C GLY A 31 -10.32 4.27 0.17
N MET A 32 -9.69 5.18 -0.56
CA MET A 32 -10.27 6.44 -1.04
C MET A 32 -10.07 6.61 -2.54
N VAL A 33 -10.91 7.42 -3.16
CA VAL A 33 -10.68 7.94 -4.51
C VAL A 33 -10.04 9.34 -4.43
N GLU A 34 -9.35 9.75 -5.50
CA GLU A 34 -8.58 11.00 -5.55
C GLU A 34 -9.38 12.23 -5.08
N ALA A 35 -10.63 12.38 -5.56
CA ALA A 35 -11.51 13.48 -5.17
C ALA A 35 -11.82 13.53 -3.66
N GLN A 36 -11.88 12.38 -3.00
CA GLN A 36 -12.06 12.31 -1.55
C GLN A 36 -10.79 12.75 -0.81
N VAL A 37 -9.63 12.31 -1.30
CA VAL A 37 -8.33 12.72 -0.75
C VAL A 37 -8.17 14.23 -0.88
N GLU A 38 -8.38 14.78 -2.09
CA GLU A 38 -8.31 16.21 -2.38
C GLU A 38 -9.25 17.01 -1.46
N THR A 39 -10.49 16.57 -1.31
CA THR A 39 -11.47 17.22 -0.42
C THR A 39 -11.00 17.29 1.03
N LYS A 40 -10.38 16.21 1.53
CA LYS A 40 -9.88 16.16 2.92
C LYS A 40 -8.75 17.15 3.19
N ILE A 41 -7.88 17.38 2.20
CA ILE A 41 -6.69 18.23 2.35
C ILE A 41 -6.76 19.53 1.54
N LYS A 42 -7.96 19.93 1.09
CA LYS A 42 -8.17 21.09 0.21
C LYS A 42 -7.60 22.41 0.74
N GLU A 43 -7.58 22.59 2.07
CA GLU A 43 -7.05 23.81 2.70
C GLU A 43 -5.52 23.90 2.62
N LEU A 44 -4.82 22.81 2.28
CA LEU A 44 -3.37 22.75 2.25
C LEU A 44 -2.79 23.81 1.31
N SER A 45 -3.33 23.93 0.09
CA SER A 45 -2.86 24.89 -0.91
C SER A 45 -3.07 26.35 -0.49
N THR A 46 -4.03 26.63 0.41
CA THR A 46 -4.28 27.96 0.93
C THR A 46 -3.38 28.28 2.13
N LYS A 47 -3.18 27.30 3.03
CA LYS A 47 -2.38 27.47 4.25
C LYS A 47 -0.87 27.48 3.98
N TRP A 48 -0.42 26.67 3.01
CA TRP A 48 0.99 26.54 2.63
C TRP A 48 1.15 26.68 1.11
N PRO A 49 1.01 27.89 0.54
CA PRO A 49 1.05 28.12 -0.91
C PRO A 49 2.40 27.77 -1.56
N MET A 50 3.50 27.71 -0.77
CA MET A 50 4.81 27.27 -1.23
C MET A 50 4.94 25.76 -1.37
N VAL A 51 4.00 24.98 -0.81
CA VAL A 51 4.00 23.52 -0.89
C VAL A 51 3.19 23.06 -2.11
N ARG A 52 3.86 22.41 -3.02
CA ARG A 52 3.26 21.82 -4.23
C ARG A 52 2.63 20.49 -3.89
N LEU A 53 1.39 20.31 -4.29
CA LEU A 53 0.60 19.11 -4.07
C LEU A 53 0.47 18.31 -5.38
N GLY A 54 0.67 17.01 -5.33
CA GLY A 54 0.47 16.11 -6.46
C GLY A 54 -0.17 14.80 -6.03
N PHE A 55 -0.92 14.19 -6.93
CA PHE A 55 -1.59 12.90 -6.71
C PHE A 55 -1.12 11.89 -7.75
N ARG A 56 -0.97 10.65 -7.31
CA ARG A 56 -0.67 9.52 -8.18
C ARG A 56 -1.53 8.33 -7.79
N ALA A 57 -2.51 8.03 -8.64
CA ALA A 57 -3.41 6.90 -8.42
C ALA A 57 -2.75 5.59 -8.87
N HIS A 58 -2.74 4.62 -7.96
CA HIS A 58 -2.37 3.22 -8.20
C HIS A 58 -3.43 2.34 -7.55
N PHE A 59 -4.55 2.12 -8.23
CA PHE A 59 -5.63 1.36 -7.60
C PHE A 59 -5.11 0.11 -6.88
N PRO A 60 -5.46 -0.11 -5.61
CA PRO A 60 -6.44 0.62 -4.79
C PRO A 60 -5.84 1.73 -3.90
N THR A 61 -4.65 2.21 -4.18
CA THR A 61 -3.93 3.23 -3.40
C THR A 61 -3.82 4.55 -4.13
N ILE A 62 -3.66 5.64 -3.38
CA ILE A 62 -3.32 6.96 -3.90
C ILE A 62 -2.12 7.50 -3.13
N ASP A 63 -1.08 7.85 -3.87
CA ASP A 63 0.07 8.55 -3.32
C ASP A 63 -0.17 10.06 -3.40
N VAL A 64 -0.12 10.72 -2.26
CA VAL A 64 -0.18 12.19 -2.13
C VAL A 64 1.24 12.68 -1.96
N SER A 65 1.76 13.42 -2.92
CA SER A 65 3.10 14.00 -2.83
C SER A 65 3.02 15.48 -2.46
N LEU A 66 3.74 15.85 -1.42
CA LEU A 66 3.99 17.23 -1.04
C LEU A 66 5.46 17.56 -1.34
N SER A 67 5.72 18.69 -1.96
CA SER A 67 7.10 19.11 -2.23
C SER A 67 7.25 20.62 -2.11
N SER A 68 8.43 21.07 -1.67
CA SER A 68 8.80 22.48 -1.59
C SER A 68 10.25 22.68 -1.99
N ASP A 69 10.64 23.90 -2.16
CA ASP A 69 12.07 24.23 -2.26
C ASP A 69 12.78 23.96 -0.92
N ALA A 70 14.09 23.84 -0.93
CA ALA A 70 14.85 23.39 0.24
C ALA A 70 14.67 24.32 1.46
N ASP A 71 14.54 25.62 1.22
CA ASP A 71 14.39 26.64 2.27
C ASP A 71 13.00 26.60 2.94
N ASP A 72 12.01 26.04 2.25
CA ASP A 72 10.63 25.90 2.74
C ASP A 72 10.35 24.57 3.45
N ARG A 73 11.40 23.81 3.80
CA ARG A 73 11.28 22.52 4.49
C ARG A 73 10.41 22.56 5.78
N PRO A 74 10.51 23.58 6.65
CA PRO A 74 9.63 23.68 7.82
C PRO A 74 8.14 23.73 7.44
N ALA A 75 7.80 24.53 6.43
CA ALA A 75 6.43 24.63 5.92
C ALA A 75 5.95 23.30 5.30
N LEU A 76 6.84 22.57 4.63
CA LEU A 76 6.53 21.23 4.10
C LEU A 76 6.19 20.25 5.22
N GLU A 77 6.94 20.22 6.33
CA GLU A 77 6.66 19.32 7.45
C GLU A 77 5.35 19.67 8.17
N GLU A 78 5.04 20.95 8.34
CA GLU A 78 3.76 21.41 8.88
C GLU A 78 2.59 20.98 7.99
N ALA A 79 2.72 21.18 6.67
CA ALA A 79 1.73 20.76 5.68
C ALA A 79 1.55 19.23 5.67
N ALA A 80 2.64 18.47 5.78
CA ALA A 80 2.60 17.02 5.89
C ALA A 80 1.90 16.58 7.19
N GLY A 81 2.19 17.23 8.31
CA GLY A 81 1.52 17.00 9.59
C GLY A 81 0.00 17.19 9.49
N TYR A 82 -0.43 18.32 8.89
CA TYR A 82 -1.83 18.57 8.61
C TYR A 82 -2.47 17.49 7.73
N ALA A 83 -1.78 17.10 6.64
CA ALA A 83 -2.28 16.06 5.75
C ALA A 83 -2.40 14.70 6.46
N ARG A 84 -1.43 14.31 7.29
CA ARG A 84 -1.48 13.08 8.11
C ARG A 84 -2.72 13.06 9.00
N GLU A 85 -2.98 14.16 9.69
CA GLU A 85 -4.17 14.28 10.56
C GLU A 85 -5.48 14.11 9.77
N LYS A 86 -5.60 14.79 8.62
CA LYS A 86 -6.81 14.76 7.80
C LYS A 86 -7.04 13.42 7.09
N LEU A 87 -5.98 12.74 6.69
CA LEU A 87 -6.05 11.43 6.05
C LEU A 87 -6.33 10.32 7.07
N GLY A 88 -5.81 10.44 8.29
CA GLY A 88 -6.11 9.56 9.41
C GLY A 88 -5.84 8.08 9.06
N ASN A 89 -6.78 7.20 9.37
CA ASN A 89 -6.67 5.76 9.16
C ASN A 89 -6.56 5.32 7.68
N HIS A 90 -6.75 6.24 6.73
CA HIS A 90 -6.52 5.94 5.32
C HIS A 90 -5.02 6.02 4.95
N LEU A 91 -4.19 6.69 5.75
CA LEU A 91 -2.75 6.72 5.57
C LEU A 91 -2.16 5.40 6.08
N PHE A 92 -1.54 4.62 5.19
CA PHE A 92 -0.95 3.34 5.57
C PHE A 92 0.59 3.34 5.55
N SER A 93 1.22 4.26 4.81
CA SER A 93 2.70 4.33 4.71
C SER A 93 3.17 5.68 4.19
N GLU A 94 4.40 6.03 4.55
CA GLU A 94 5.19 7.11 3.95
C GLU A 94 6.45 6.55 3.26
N GLU A 95 6.69 5.26 3.38
CA GLU A 95 7.83 4.58 2.79
C GLU A 95 7.54 4.14 1.36
N LYS A 96 8.56 4.16 0.50
CA LYS A 96 8.48 3.59 -0.85
C LYS A 96 8.39 2.06 -0.74
N GLY A 97 7.60 1.46 -1.62
CA GLY A 97 7.52 0.00 -1.71
C GLY A 97 6.11 -0.50 -2.04
N PRO A 98 5.94 -1.81 -2.24
CA PRO A 98 4.62 -2.40 -2.46
C PRO A 98 3.77 -2.32 -1.19
N PHE A 99 2.44 -2.33 -1.34
CA PHE A 99 1.50 -2.33 -0.21
C PHE A 99 1.79 -3.46 0.79
N ALA A 100 2.12 -4.64 0.28
CA ALA A 100 2.46 -5.80 1.12
C ALA A 100 3.68 -5.58 2.03
N ALA A 101 4.65 -4.72 1.64
CA ALA A 101 5.78 -4.40 2.50
C ALA A 101 5.34 -3.68 3.78
N SER A 102 4.36 -2.78 3.69
CA SER A 102 3.80 -2.12 4.87
C SER A 102 3.07 -3.12 5.78
N LEU A 103 2.32 -4.08 5.19
CA LEU A 103 1.67 -5.15 5.96
C LEU A 103 2.70 -6.01 6.69
N VAL A 104 3.75 -6.48 5.99
CA VAL A 104 4.80 -7.32 6.59
C VAL A 104 5.48 -6.57 7.74
N LYS A 105 5.83 -5.30 7.56
CA LYS A 105 6.42 -4.45 8.60
C LYS A 105 5.49 -4.32 9.81
N MET A 106 4.22 -4.00 9.61
CA MET A 106 3.23 -3.88 10.70
C MET A 106 3.07 -5.18 11.48
N LEU A 107 3.06 -6.34 10.79
CA LEU A 107 2.97 -7.65 11.44
C LEU A 107 4.23 -7.95 12.26
N GLN A 108 5.42 -7.62 11.75
CA GLN A 108 6.69 -7.77 12.49
C GLN A 108 6.71 -6.92 13.76
N GLU A 109 6.33 -5.65 13.66
CA GLU A 109 6.25 -4.72 14.80
C GLU A 109 5.23 -5.17 15.85
N ALA A 110 4.09 -5.71 15.40
CA ALA A 110 3.05 -6.27 16.28
C ALA A 110 3.39 -7.67 16.80
N GLN A 111 4.50 -8.29 16.39
CA GLN A 111 4.85 -9.68 16.67
C GLN A 111 3.70 -10.65 16.30
N ALA A 112 2.98 -10.34 15.24
CA ALA A 112 1.84 -11.08 14.74
C ALA A 112 2.22 -11.88 13.47
N THR A 113 1.41 -12.88 13.18
CA THR A 113 1.56 -13.69 11.97
C THR A 113 0.27 -13.71 11.18
N VAL A 114 0.36 -14.04 9.89
CA VAL A 114 -0.76 -14.15 8.97
C VAL A 114 -0.69 -15.47 8.21
N ALA A 115 -1.86 -16.05 7.96
CA ALA A 115 -2.06 -17.13 6.99
C ALA A 115 -3.17 -16.71 6.01
N THR A 116 -3.20 -17.31 4.81
CA THR A 116 -4.20 -16.97 3.80
C THR A 116 -4.98 -18.21 3.35
N ALA A 117 -6.31 -18.06 3.27
CA ALA A 117 -7.20 -19.04 2.65
C ALA A 117 -7.81 -18.40 1.41
N GLU A 118 -7.40 -18.84 0.23
CA GLU A 118 -7.78 -18.24 -1.04
C GLU A 118 -8.62 -19.17 -1.90
N SER A 119 -9.48 -18.59 -2.73
CA SER A 119 -10.27 -19.30 -3.73
C SER A 119 -10.13 -18.61 -5.09
N CYS A 120 -10.98 -17.64 -5.42
CA CYS A 120 -10.97 -16.95 -6.71
C CYS A 120 -9.67 -16.17 -7.00
N THR A 121 -8.95 -15.74 -5.99
CA THR A 121 -7.64 -15.06 -6.09
C THR A 121 -6.51 -16.01 -6.48
N GLY A 122 -6.70 -17.34 -6.34
CA GLY A 122 -5.77 -18.35 -6.82
C GLY A 122 -4.38 -18.34 -6.21
N GLY A 123 -4.20 -17.82 -4.99
CA GLY A 123 -2.92 -17.65 -4.30
C GLY A 123 -2.29 -16.26 -4.45
N LYS A 124 -2.99 -15.31 -5.08
CA LYS A 124 -2.44 -13.97 -5.34
C LYS A 124 -2.14 -13.17 -4.08
N VAL A 125 -2.90 -13.34 -3.01
CA VAL A 125 -2.64 -12.66 -1.74
C VAL A 125 -1.36 -13.19 -1.09
N GLY A 126 -1.19 -14.52 -1.07
CA GLY A 126 0.04 -15.16 -0.59
C GLY A 126 1.26 -14.76 -1.43
N ASP A 127 1.12 -14.75 -2.76
CA ASP A 127 2.15 -14.30 -3.72
C ASP A 127 2.62 -12.88 -3.40
N LEU A 128 1.70 -11.91 -3.25
CA LEU A 128 2.04 -10.52 -2.91
C LEU A 128 2.76 -10.37 -1.57
N ILE A 129 2.44 -11.21 -0.58
CA ILE A 129 3.11 -11.19 0.71
C ILE A 129 4.52 -11.80 0.58
N THR A 130 4.65 -12.92 -0.14
CA THR A 130 5.93 -13.63 -0.27
C THR A 130 6.93 -12.92 -1.18
N ASP A 131 6.50 -12.02 -2.04
CA ASP A 131 7.37 -11.11 -2.81
C ASP A 131 8.17 -10.14 -1.91
N VAL A 132 7.73 -9.98 -0.64
CA VAL A 132 8.42 -9.09 0.31
C VAL A 132 9.53 -9.85 1.03
N SER A 133 10.76 -9.34 0.94
CA SER A 133 11.90 -9.89 1.67
C SER A 133 11.63 -9.88 3.19
N GLY A 134 11.88 -11.01 3.85
CA GLY A 134 11.64 -11.18 5.28
C GLY A 134 10.19 -11.54 5.65
N SER A 135 9.30 -11.73 4.68
CA SER A 135 7.90 -12.16 4.92
C SER A 135 7.78 -13.50 5.65
N SER A 136 8.78 -14.38 5.53
CA SER A 136 8.80 -15.68 6.24
C SER A 136 8.74 -15.57 7.77
N ALA A 137 9.08 -14.42 8.32
CA ALA A 137 8.95 -14.17 9.77
C ALA A 137 7.49 -14.04 10.21
N VAL A 138 6.59 -13.62 9.30
CA VAL A 138 5.19 -13.31 9.61
C VAL A 138 4.18 -14.16 8.83
N PHE A 139 4.51 -14.59 7.60
CA PHE A 139 3.64 -15.43 6.78
C PHE A 139 3.83 -16.90 7.13
N ARG A 140 2.77 -17.58 7.59
CA ARG A 140 2.84 -18.97 8.03
C ARG A 140 2.53 -19.96 6.93
N GLU A 141 1.40 -19.77 6.26
CA GLU A 141 0.98 -20.61 5.16
C GLU A 141 -0.07 -19.93 4.28
N GLY A 142 -0.28 -20.47 3.09
CA GLY A 142 -1.36 -20.08 2.20
C GLY A 142 -2.03 -21.33 1.64
N VAL A 143 -3.35 -21.43 1.80
CA VAL A 143 -4.15 -22.52 1.23
C VAL A 143 -4.98 -21.99 0.09
N VAL A 144 -4.77 -22.54 -1.12
CA VAL A 144 -5.63 -22.26 -2.30
C VAL A 144 -6.69 -23.35 -2.40
N ALA A 145 -7.88 -23.06 -1.88
CA ALA A 145 -9.04 -23.96 -1.86
C ALA A 145 -10.00 -23.63 -3.00
N TYR A 146 -9.66 -24.05 -4.23
CA TYR A 146 -10.40 -23.66 -5.44
C TYR A 146 -11.69 -24.49 -5.65
N CYS A 147 -11.74 -25.73 -5.18
CA CYS A 147 -12.93 -26.57 -5.20
C CYS A 147 -13.53 -26.78 -3.80
N ASN A 148 -14.79 -27.23 -3.74
CA ASN A 148 -15.50 -27.42 -2.47
C ASN A 148 -14.89 -28.50 -1.60
N GLU A 149 -14.41 -29.59 -2.21
CA GLU A 149 -13.77 -30.70 -1.53
C GLU A 149 -12.54 -30.25 -0.75
N VAL A 150 -11.75 -29.32 -1.30
CA VAL A 150 -10.57 -28.76 -0.63
C VAL A 150 -10.99 -27.79 0.49
N LYS A 151 -12.06 -27.00 0.29
CA LYS A 151 -12.62 -26.16 1.35
C LYS A 151 -13.02 -26.99 2.57
N VAL A 152 -13.69 -28.11 2.35
CA VAL A 152 -14.11 -29.02 3.43
C VAL A 152 -12.90 -29.73 4.05
N SER A 153 -12.06 -30.36 3.25
CA SER A 153 -11.00 -31.24 3.76
C SER A 153 -9.80 -30.51 4.36
N ARG A 154 -9.47 -29.31 3.86
CA ARG A 154 -8.29 -28.55 4.31
C ARG A 154 -8.63 -27.43 5.28
N LEU A 155 -9.79 -26.80 5.09
CA LEU A 155 -10.20 -25.60 5.84
C LEU A 155 -11.40 -25.86 6.74
N ALA A 156 -11.83 -27.10 6.87
CA ALA A 156 -12.95 -27.53 7.73
C ALA A 156 -14.26 -26.75 7.47
N VAL A 157 -14.46 -26.27 6.24
CA VAL A 157 -15.73 -25.65 5.84
C VAL A 157 -16.81 -26.72 5.89
N LYS A 158 -17.94 -26.40 6.51
CA LYS A 158 -19.04 -27.34 6.68
C LYS A 158 -19.78 -27.55 5.36
N PRO A 159 -20.07 -28.82 4.96
CA PRO A 159 -20.86 -29.08 3.78
C PRO A 159 -22.23 -28.36 3.80
N GLU A 160 -22.87 -28.30 4.97
CA GLU A 160 -24.15 -27.64 5.16
C GLU A 160 -24.09 -26.13 4.89
N THR A 161 -22.95 -25.47 5.23
CA THR A 161 -22.74 -24.06 4.95
C THR A 161 -22.57 -23.83 3.45
N LEU A 162 -21.87 -24.73 2.75
CA LEU A 162 -21.73 -24.68 1.29
C LEU A 162 -23.06 -24.89 0.58
N GLU A 163 -23.87 -25.83 1.05
CA GLU A 163 -25.19 -26.12 0.49
C GLU A 163 -26.18 -24.96 0.69
N ALA A 164 -26.20 -24.37 1.89
CA ALA A 164 -27.14 -23.32 2.25
C ALA A 164 -26.79 -21.96 1.63
N HIS A 165 -25.51 -21.65 1.47
CA HIS A 165 -25.04 -20.29 1.11
C HIS A 165 -24.23 -20.22 -0.18
N GLY A 166 -23.84 -21.36 -0.75
CA GLY A 166 -22.96 -21.43 -1.91
C GLY A 166 -21.48 -21.15 -1.56
N ALA A 167 -20.59 -21.56 -2.45
CA ALA A 167 -19.13 -21.49 -2.25
C ALA A 167 -18.58 -20.07 -2.17
N VAL A 168 -19.30 -19.09 -2.72
CA VAL A 168 -18.90 -17.65 -2.74
C VAL A 168 -19.87 -16.89 -1.84
N SER A 169 -19.62 -16.93 -0.54
CA SER A 169 -20.49 -16.32 0.46
C SER A 169 -19.70 -15.95 1.72
N GLU A 170 -20.21 -14.99 2.47
CA GLU A 170 -19.60 -14.55 3.74
C GLU A 170 -19.47 -15.70 4.76
N PRO A 171 -20.50 -16.56 5.01
CA PRO A 171 -20.34 -17.68 5.93
C PRO A 171 -19.21 -18.62 5.54
N VAL A 172 -19.06 -18.95 4.24
CA VAL A 172 -18.00 -19.84 3.75
C VAL A 172 -16.61 -19.19 3.90
N VAL A 173 -16.46 -17.90 3.58
CA VAL A 173 -15.16 -17.24 3.72
C VAL A 173 -14.73 -17.11 5.18
N LEU A 174 -15.68 -16.91 6.11
CA LEU A 174 -15.38 -16.89 7.54
C LEU A 174 -14.94 -18.27 8.05
N GLU A 175 -15.55 -19.36 7.59
CA GLU A 175 -15.11 -20.71 7.93
C GLU A 175 -13.73 -21.02 7.32
N MET A 176 -13.48 -20.62 6.06
CA MET A 176 -12.16 -20.75 5.43
C MET A 176 -11.07 -20.02 6.24
N ALA A 177 -11.34 -18.78 6.66
CA ALA A 177 -10.39 -17.98 7.43
C ALA A 177 -10.11 -18.53 8.85
N ARG A 178 -11.05 -19.31 9.41
CA ARG A 178 -10.86 -20.00 10.71
C ARG A 178 -10.12 -21.32 10.56
N GLY A 179 -10.15 -21.90 9.39
CA GLY A 179 -9.59 -23.21 9.10
C GLY A 179 -8.13 -23.20 8.64
N VAL A 180 -7.60 -22.02 8.31
CA VAL A 180 -6.23 -21.85 7.86
C VAL A 180 -5.28 -21.54 9.01
#